data_307a893858d95f5e04b3020ca3695605
#
_entry.id   307a893858d95f5e04b3020ca3695605
#
_cell.length_a   1.000
_cell.length_b   1.000
_cell.length_c   1.000
_cell.angle_alpha   90.00
_cell.angle_beta   90.00
_cell.angle_gamma   90.00
#
_symmetry.space_group_name_H-M   'P 1'
#
loop_
_entity.id
_entity.type
_entity.pdbx_description
1 polymer ?
#
loop_
_entity_poly.entity_id
_entity_poly.type
_entity_poly.pdbx_seq_one_letter_code
_entity_poly.pdbx_strand_id
1 'polypeptide(L)'
;MLLAVIALLSLAAGTTTAEIFTNTFLVRMRQPAERHVADRVALRNGFVNLGPVLDSQTEYHFVHRALPHVRSKRSVPHMRRLKVDPLVDTAIQQAGFKRVKRGYKPLSVDNLVPLYEMKNPGNPGNKDPTDPFFKYQWYLKNIGQNGGKPKLDLNVEAAWAQGVTGKNVTTAIMDDGVDYMHPDLKYNYNAKASYDFSSNDPYPYPRYTDDWFNSHGTRCAGEVAAARDNGVCGVGVAYDSKIAGIRMLDQPYMTDLIEANSMGHEPDLIDIYSASWGPTDDGKTVDGPRNATMRAIVRGVNEGRKGLGNIYVWASGDGGEEDDCNCDGYAASMWTISINSAINDGQNAHYDESCSSTLASTFSNGAKDPNTGVATTDLYGKCTTTHSGTSAAAPEAAGVFALALEANPQLTWRDIQHLTVLTSKRNSLFDAKDRFHWTMNGVGLEFNHLFGYGVLDAGAMVALAKKWKTVPPRYHCEAGSMFDTQEVTSDRSILVKIKTDACAGTEYAVNYLEHVQAVISVNATRRGDLELFLTSPMGTRSMILSRRVNDDDHRDGFTKWPFMTTHTWGEYPQGTWLLEVSFNTQTPQHGWLREWTLMLHGTKEPPYTGLSAADPHSKLAIVKKAHEERLSAI
;
A
#
# COMPACT_ATOMS: atom_id res chain seq x y z
N MET A 1 3.89 -48.26 -49.95
CA MET A 1 3.11 -47.16 -49.38
C MET A 1 3.68 -46.83 -47.98
N LEU A 2 4.53 -45.82 -47.94
CA LEU A 2 5.15 -45.35 -46.70
C LEU A 2 4.18 -44.33 -46.07
N LEU A 3 3.71 -44.59 -44.86
CA LEU A 3 3.05 -43.58 -44.03
C LEU A 3 4.12 -43.02 -43.07
N ALA A 4 4.49 -41.79 -43.35
CA ALA A 4 5.32 -41.00 -42.48
C ALA A 4 4.49 -40.49 -41.30
N VAL A 5 4.82 -40.93 -40.08
CA VAL A 5 4.31 -40.35 -38.84
C VAL A 5 5.14 -39.10 -38.54
N ILE A 6 4.57 -37.94 -38.74
CA ILE A 6 5.15 -36.67 -38.28
C ILE A 6 4.78 -36.53 -36.78
N ALA A 7 5.74 -36.81 -35.93
CA ALA A 7 5.62 -36.45 -34.53
C ALA A 7 5.82 -34.93 -34.41
N LEU A 8 4.72 -34.21 -34.16
CA LEU A 8 4.76 -32.83 -33.71
C LEU A 8 5.29 -32.79 -32.24
N LEU A 9 6.57 -32.57 -32.10
CA LEU A 9 7.15 -32.08 -30.85
C LEU A 9 6.67 -30.65 -30.63
N SER A 10 5.59 -30.49 -29.87
CA SER A 10 5.26 -29.21 -29.29
C SER A 10 6.31 -28.90 -28.24
N LEU A 11 7.32 -28.13 -28.62
CA LEU A 11 8.14 -27.40 -27.65
C LEU A 11 7.22 -26.42 -26.91
N ALA A 12 6.76 -26.82 -25.75
CA ALA A 12 6.28 -25.89 -24.75
C ALA A 12 7.50 -25.01 -24.34
N ALA A 13 7.70 -23.91 -25.07
CA ALA A 13 8.57 -22.86 -24.61
C ALA A 13 7.92 -22.26 -23.38
N GLY A 14 8.32 -22.74 -22.20
CA GLY A 14 8.05 -22.03 -20.96
C GLY A 14 8.62 -20.64 -21.12
N THR A 15 7.76 -19.65 -21.14
CA THR A 15 8.14 -18.24 -21.14
C THR A 15 8.75 -17.93 -19.77
N THR A 16 10.04 -18.24 -19.60
CA THR A 16 10.82 -17.46 -18.65
C THR A 16 10.69 -16.02 -19.14
N THR A 17 10.02 -15.18 -18.40
CA THR A 17 9.98 -13.75 -18.70
C THR A 17 11.42 -13.28 -18.76
N ALA A 18 11.89 -13.01 -19.98
CA ALA A 18 13.28 -12.64 -20.20
C ALA A 18 13.55 -11.37 -19.39
N GLU A 19 14.58 -11.41 -18.54
CA GLU A 19 14.98 -10.26 -17.74
C GLU A 19 15.18 -9.06 -18.67
N ILE A 20 14.48 -7.97 -18.39
CA ILE A 20 14.53 -6.74 -19.16
C ILE A 20 15.51 -5.80 -18.47
N PHE A 21 16.40 -5.18 -19.24
CA PHE A 21 17.37 -4.19 -18.74
C PHE A 21 17.04 -2.81 -19.27
N THR A 22 17.23 -1.81 -18.43
CA THR A 22 17.06 -0.40 -18.81
C THR A 22 18.38 0.24 -19.20
N ASN A 23 18.33 1.50 -19.63
CA ASN A 23 19.52 2.30 -19.91
C ASN A 23 20.10 2.99 -18.66
N THR A 24 19.66 2.62 -17.48
CA THR A 24 20.07 3.21 -16.21
C THR A 24 20.94 2.27 -15.39
N PHE A 25 21.82 2.85 -14.56
CA PHE A 25 22.84 2.13 -13.83
C PHE A 25 22.96 2.68 -12.41
N LEU A 26 23.02 1.78 -11.42
CA LEU A 26 23.53 2.11 -10.10
C LEU A 26 25.05 2.11 -10.15
N VAL A 27 25.67 3.23 -9.80
CA VAL A 27 27.13 3.36 -9.73
C VAL A 27 27.52 3.69 -8.30
N ARG A 28 28.34 2.81 -7.70
CA ARG A 28 28.92 3.04 -6.37
C ARG A 28 30.34 3.55 -6.52
N MET A 29 30.62 4.67 -5.88
CA MET A 29 31.95 5.26 -5.77
C MET A 29 32.76 4.53 -4.68
N ARG A 30 34.09 4.43 -4.85
CA ARG A 30 34.99 3.80 -3.86
C ARG A 30 35.04 4.55 -2.53
N GLN A 31 34.82 5.85 -2.55
CA GLN A 31 34.81 6.72 -1.38
C GLN A 31 33.66 7.71 -1.50
N PRO A 32 33.19 8.27 -0.40
CA PRO A 32 32.24 9.38 -0.44
C PRO A 32 32.73 10.47 -1.40
N ALA A 33 31.85 10.90 -2.28
CA ALA A 33 32.17 11.87 -3.32
C ALA A 33 31.03 12.89 -3.43
N GLU A 34 31.39 14.15 -3.64
CA GLU A 34 30.38 15.15 -3.96
C GLU A 34 29.81 14.93 -5.37
N ARG A 35 28.60 15.45 -5.59
CA ARG A 35 27.88 15.29 -6.86
C ARG A 35 28.72 15.65 -8.09
N HIS A 36 29.50 16.73 -8.02
CA HIS A 36 30.34 17.18 -9.12
C HIS A 36 31.45 16.18 -9.52
N VAL A 37 31.91 15.34 -8.57
CA VAL A 37 32.87 14.25 -8.85
C VAL A 37 32.16 13.12 -9.61
N ALA A 38 30.97 12.74 -9.18
CA ALA A 38 30.15 11.76 -9.87
C ALA A 38 29.74 12.24 -11.27
N ASP A 39 29.45 13.53 -11.45
CA ASP A 39 29.17 14.13 -12.76
C ASP A 39 30.36 13.98 -13.72
N ARG A 40 31.60 14.20 -13.26
CA ARG A 40 32.81 13.99 -14.06
C ARG A 40 33.01 12.52 -14.42
N VAL A 41 32.77 11.61 -13.48
CA VAL A 41 32.83 10.16 -13.74
C VAL A 41 31.81 9.76 -14.80
N ALA A 42 30.58 10.23 -14.68
CA ALA A 42 29.51 9.97 -15.64
C ALA A 42 29.92 10.47 -17.04
N LEU A 43 30.30 11.75 -17.14
CA LEU A 43 30.61 12.41 -18.41
C LEU A 43 31.75 11.69 -19.16
N ARG A 44 32.89 11.40 -18.49
CA ARG A 44 34.05 10.74 -19.16
C ARG A 44 33.76 9.30 -19.59
N ASN A 45 32.75 8.66 -18.98
CA ASN A 45 32.30 7.32 -19.35
C ASN A 45 31.13 7.31 -20.34
N GLY A 46 30.60 8.49 -20.74
CA GLY A 46 29.50 8.63 -21.71
C GLY A 46 28.10 8.53 -21.07
N PHE A 47 28.02 8.79 -19.77
CA PHE A 47 26.77 8.79 -19.02
C PHE A 47 26.37 10.19 -18.57
N VAL A 48 25.13 10.32 -18.13
CA VAL A 48 24.60 11.47 -17.40
C VAL A 48 24.29 11.02 -15.98
N ASN A 49 24.73 11.77 -14.99
CA ASN A 49 24.39 11.54 -13.59
C ASN A 49 23.03 12.20 -13.28
N LEU A 50 22.04 11.41 -12.86
CA LEU A 50 20.73 11.89 -12.45
C LEU A 50 20.70 12.35 -11.00
N GLY A 51 21.72 12.02 -10.22
CA GLY A 51 21.85 12.39 -8.81
C GLY A 51 22.16 11.20 -7.91
N PRO A 52 22.31 11.46 -6.61
CA PRO A 52 22.52 10.42 -5.63
C PRO A 52 21.28 9.53 -5.47
N VAL A 53 21.47 8.30 -5.02
CA VAL A 53 20.40 7.41 -4.61
C VAL A 53 20.16 7.62 -3.11
N LEU A 54 18.97 8.07 -2.73
CA LEU A 54 18.58 8.34 -1.33
C LEU A 54 19.58 9.26 -0.58
N ASP A 55 20.02 10.33 -1.23
CA ASP A 55 21.03 11.27 -0.71
C ASP A 55 22.37 10.63 -0.32
N SER A 56 22.69 9.44 -0.84
CA SER A 56 23.96 8.75 -0.60
C SER A 56 25.12 9.56 -1.14
N GLN A 57 26.22 9.59 -0.41
CA GLN A 57 27.50 10.15 -0.87
C GLN A 57 28.31 9.17 -1.72
N THR A 58 27.88 7.92 -1.82
CA THR A 58 28.61 6.87 -2.56
C THR A 58 27.81 6.27 -3.70
N GLU A 59 26.50 6.27 -3.68
CA GLU A 59 25.64 5.64 -4.68
C GLU A 59 24.94 6.68 -5.55
N TYR A 60 25.11 6.53 -6.88
CA TYR A 60 24.59 7.47 -7.87
C TYR A 60 23.80 6.75 -8.96
N HIS A 61 22.79 7.43 -9.48
CA HIS A 61 21.94 6.97 -10.57
C HIS A 61 22.46 7.55 -11.89
N PHE A 62 23.06 6.71 -12.75
CA PHE A 62 23.55 7.11 -14.06
C PHE A 62 22.62 6.62 -15.17
N VAL A 63 22.48 7.41 -16.24
CA VAL A 63 21.75 7.04 -17.46
C VAL A 63 22.65 7.17 -18.69
N HIS A 64 22.56 6.20 -19.60
CA HIS A 64 23.24 6.25 -20.89
C HIS A 64 22.25 6.54 -22.01
N ARG A 65 22.19 7.78 -22.49
CA ARG A 65 21.16 8.24 -23.42
C ARG A 65 21.13 7.56 -24.78
N ALA A 66 22.28 7.04 -25.26
CA ALA A 66 22.36 6.32 -26.52
C ALA A 66 21.91 4.84 -26.43
N LEU A 67 21.69 4.31 -25.22
CA LEU A 67 21.12 2.99 -25.05
C LEU A 67 19.58 3.08 -25.10
N PRO A 68 18.92 2.09 -25.74
CA PRO A 68 17.46 1.99 -25.65
C PRO A 68 17.01 1.92 -24.19
N HIS A 69 15.88 2.54 -23.88
CA HIS A 69 15.30 2.50 -22.53
C HIS A 69 15.04 1.06 -22.05
N VAL A 70 14.74 0.16 -22.99
CA VAL A 70 14.43 -1.25 -22.72
C VAL A 70 15.28 -2.15 -23.60
N ARG A 71 15.89 -3.19 -23.02
CA ARG A 71 16.73 -4.17 -23.69
C ARG A 71 16.56 -5.57 -23.10
N SER A 72 16.61 -6.57 -23.93
CA SER A 72 16.58 -7.99 -23.52
C SER A 72 17.92 -8.52 -23.00
N LYS A 73 19.02 -7.78 -23.19
CA LYS A 73 20.38 -8.20 -22.77
C LYS A 73 21.11 -7.08 -22.06
N ARG A 74 21.90 -7.42 -21.05
CA ARG A 74 22.80 -6.49 -20.34
C ARG A 74 23.80 -5.85 -21.28
N SER A 75 24.10 -4.59 -21.06
CA SER A 75 25.15 -3.88 -21.77
C SER A 75 26.50 -4.07 -21.09
N VAL A 76 27.12 -5.21 -21.35
CA VAL A 76 28.42 -5.58 -20.77
C VAL A 76 29.52 -4.54 -21.05
N PRO A 77 29.66 -3.96 -22.28
CA PRO A 77 30.69 -2.96 -22.56
C PRO A 77 30.56 -1.71 -21.68
N HIS A 78 29.36 -1.20 -21.49
CA HIS A 78 29.14 0.01 -20.67
C HIS A 78 29.39 -0.25 -19.18
N MET A 79 28.98 -1.43 -18.66
CA MET A 79 29.33 -1.82 -17.30
C MET A 79 30.85 -1.98 -17.10
N ARG A 80 31.55 -2.61 -18.05
CA ARG A 80 33.01 -2.75 -17.99
C ARG A 80 33.70 -1.39 -17.99
N ARG A 81 33.23 -0.46 -18.83
CA ARG A 81 33.77 0.90 -18.91
C ARG A 81 33.67 1.63 -17.56
N LEU A 82 32.55 1.56 -16.90
CA LEU A 82 32.36 2.12 -15.55
C LEU A 82 33.26 1.41 -14.52
N LYS A 83 33.31 0.08 -14.53
CA LYS A 83 34.09 -0.70 -13.55
C LYS A 83 35.61 -0.52 -13.64
N VAL A 84 36.16 -0.11 -14.78
CA VAL A 84 37.58 0.19 -14.90
C VAL A 84 37.93 1.62 -14.48
N ASP A 85 36.94 2.47 -14.24
CA ASP A 85 37.18 3.81 -13.74
C ASP A 85 37.74 3.74 -12.30
N PRO A 86 38.84 4.41 -11.99
CA PRO A 86 39.51 4.29 -10.69
C PRO A 86 38.69 4.77 -9.51
N LEU A 87 37.68 5.62 -9.74
CA LEU A 87 36.79 6.13 -8.69
C LEU A 87 35.54 5.26 -8.48
N VAL A 88 35.28 4.29 -9.36
CA VAL A 88 34.12 3.41 -9.30
C VAL A 88 34.47 2.11 -8.60
N ASP A 89 33.66 1.74 -7.60
CA ASP A 89 33.72 0.44 -6.93
C ASP A 89 32.88 -0.59 -7.68
N THR A 90 31.60 -0.31 -7.88
CA THR A 90 30.68 -1.19 -8.59
C THR A 90 29.78 -0.42 -9.55
N ALA A 91 29.34 -1.10 -10.61
CA ALA A 91 28.34 -0.59 -11.54
C ALA A 91 27.36 -1.72 -11.88
N ILE A 92 26.08 -1.47 -11.73
CA ILE A 92 25.00 -2.45 -11.94
C ILE A 92 23.96 -1.82 -12.85
N GLN A 93 23.77 -2.40 -14.04
CA GLN A 93 22.67 -2.01 -14.91
C GLN A 93 21.34 -2.42 -14.29
N GLN A 94 20.38 -1.50 -14.29
CA GLN A 94 19.10 -1.74 -13.65
C GLN A 94 18.20 -2.62 -14.50
N ALA A 95 17.61 -3.63 -13.86
CA ALA A 95 16.52 -4.40 -14.44
C ALA A 95 15.23 -3.56 -14.43
N GLY A 96 14.48 -3.67 -15.50
CA GLY A 96 13.14 -3.08 -15.62
C GLY A 96 12.05 -4.08 -15.22
N PHE A 97 11.01 -3.60 -14.55
CA PHE A 97 9.85 -4.40 -14.17
C PHE A 97 8.57 -3.58 -14.33
N LYS A 98 7.43 -4.26 -14.33
CA LYS A 98 6.14 -3.60 -14.51
C LYS A 98 5.54 -3.20 -13.17
N ARG A 99 4.85 -2.06 -13.19
CA ARG A 99 3.90 -1.62 -12.16
C ARG A 99 2.62 -1.20 -12.84
N VAL A 100 1.50 -1.47 -12.21
CA VAL A 100 0.16 -1.16 -12.74
C VAL A 100 -0.57 -0.22 -11.80
N LYS A 101 -1.32 0.72 -12.38
CA LYS A 101 -2.25 1.58 -11.65
C LYS A 101 -3.51 0.78 -11.35
N ARG A 102 -4.02 0.88 -10.14
CA ARG A 102 -5.23 0.19 -9.70
C ARG A 102 -6.46 1.04 -10.02
N GLY A 103 -7.52 0.42 -10.56
CA GLY A 103 -8.73 1.12 -10.99
C GLY A 103 -8.59 1.94 -12.26
N TYR A 104 -7.45 1.92 -12.93
CA TYR A 104 -7.23 2.69 -14.15
C TYR A 104 -8.01 2.11 -15.32
N LYS A 105 -8.94 2.93 -15.87
CA LYS A 105 -9.56 2.66 -17.19
C LYS A 105 -9.10 3.74 -18.16
N PRO A 106 -8.80 3.39 -19.41
CA PRO A 106 -8.52 4.39 -20.44
C PRO A 106 -9.62 5.43 -20.49
N LEU A 107 -9.24 6.69 -20.59
CA LEU A 107 -10.18 7.79 -20.62
C LEU A 107 -11.01 7.72 -21.91
N SER A 108 -12.36 7.74 -21.78
CA SER A 108 -13.24 8.15 -22.86
C SER A 108 -13.47 9.66 -22.72
N VAL A 109 -13.33 10.41 -23.79
CA VAL A 109 -13.57 11.87 -23.80
C VAL A 109 -15.01 12.20 -23.35
N ASP A 110 -15.92 11.27 -23.55
CA ASP A 110 -17.33 11.38 -23.16
C ASP A 110 -17.56 11.36 -21.64
N ASN A 111 -16.55 10.95 -20.86
CA ASN A 111 -16.62 10.90 -19.39
C ASN A 111 -16.13 12.20 -18.72
N LEU A 112 -15.69 13.20 -19.50
CA LEU A 112 -15.25 14.48 -18.96
C LEU A 112 -16.44 15.41 -18.76
N VAL A 113 -16.75 15.75 -17.53
CA VAL A 113 -17.82 16.72 -17.22
C VAL A 113 -17.25 18.15 -17.28
N PRO A 114 -17.89 19.06 -18.03
CA PRO A 114 -17.43 20.45 -18.11
C PRO A 114 -17.50 21.17 -16.77
N LEU A 115 -16.51 22.05 -16.48
CA LEU A 115 -16.41 22.83 -15.25
C LEU A 115 -17.60 23.76 -14.93
N TYR A 116 -18.47 24.03 -15.91
CA TYR A 116 -19.44 25.11 -15.84
C TYR A 116 -20.87 24.69 -15.48
N GLU A 117 -21.10 23.51 -14.93
CA GLU A 117 -22.43 23.16 -14.43
C GLU A 117 -22.66 23.69 -13.00
N MET A 118 -23.33 24.84 -13.02
CA MET A 118 -24.10 25.47 -11.95
C MET A 118 -23.40 25.81 -10.62
N LYS A 119 -23.16 27.09 -10.44
CA LYS A 119 -23.16 27.72 -9.12
C LYS A 119 -24.51 27.44 -8.46
N ASN A 120 -24.58 26.52 -7.52
CA ASN A 120 -25.64 26.51 -6.53
C ASN A 120 -25.33 27.63 -5.53
N PRO A 121 -26.14 28.69 -5.45
CA PRO A 121 -25.99 29.65 -4.38
C PRO A 121 -26.28 28.92 -3.07
N GLY A 122 -25.24 28.66 -2.28
CA GLY A 122 -25.35 28.03 -0.98
C GLY A 122 -26.39 28.75 -0.12
N ASN A 123 -27.24 27.98 0.53
CA ASN A 123 -28.20 28.51 1.49
C ASN A 123 -27.39 29.08 2.68
N PRO A 124 -27.57 30.37 3.08
CA PRO A 124 -26.79 31.00 4.15
C PRO A 124 -27.08 30.40 5.54
N GLY A 125 -26.88 29.20 5.78
CA GLY A 125 -27.13 28.41 7.00
C GLY A 125 -26.70 26.97 6.86
N ASN A 126 -26.33 26.54 5.65
CA ASN A 126 -25.87 25.17 5.39
C ASN A 126 -24.36 25.07 5.68
N LYS A 127 -23.97 24.14 6.54
CA LYS A 127 -22.58 23.82 6.85
C LYS A 127 -21.90 22.96 5.78
N ASP A 128 -22.65 22.50 4.78
CA ASP A 128 -22.12 21.67 3.70
C ASP A 128 -21.27 22.49 2.74
N PRO A 129 -20.24 21.90 2.13
CA PRO A 129 -19.50 22.52 1.03
C PRO A 129 -20.43 22.97 -0.11
N THR A 130 -20.11 24.13 -0.69
CA THR A 130 -20.89 24.71 -1.81
C THR A 130 -20.39 24.25 -3.18
N ASP A 131 -19.36 23.41 -3.19
CA ASP A 131 -18.74 22.88 -4.42
C ASP A 131 -19.73 22.00 -5.19
N PRO A 132 -19.83 22.18 -6.53
CA PRO A 132 -20.92 21.60 -7.31
C PRO A 132 -20.96 20.08 -7.30
N PHE A 133 -19.80 19.42 -7.11
CA PHE A 133 -19.72 17.95 -7.09
C PHE A 133 -19.80 17.35 -5.68
N PHE A 134 -19.87 18.14 -4.63
CA PHE A 134 -20.00 17.60 -3.27
C PHE A 134 -21.22 16.65 -3.14
N LYS A 135 -22.30 16.93 -3.81
CA LYS A 135 -23.49 16.06 -3.84
C LYS A 135 -23.23 14.66 -4.39
N TYR A 136 -22.16 14.47 -5.17
CA TYR A 136 -21.74 13.18 -5.72
C TYR A 136 -20.68 12.49 -4.87
N GLN A 137 -20.13 13.18 -3.88
CA GLN A 137 -19.11 12.66 -2.96
C GLN A 137 -19.77 11.90 -1.80
N TRP A 138 -20.47 10.83 -2.14
CA TRP A 138 -21.19 9.99 -1.17
C TRP A 138 -20.26 9.37 -0.12
N TYR A 139 -18.99 9.16 -0.44
CA TYR A 139 -17.96 8.67 0.48
C TYR A 139 -17.63 9.69 1.59
N LEU A 140 -17.91 10.97 1.40
CA LEU A 140 -17.80 12.03 2.40
C LEU A 140 -19.11 12.23 3.17
N LYS A 141 -20.25 12.17 2.46
CA LYS A 141 -21.61 12.32 3.02
C LYS A 141 -22.60 11.43 2.29
N ASN A 142 -22.93 10.31 2.90
CA ASN A 142 -23.89 9.36 2.33
C ASN A 142 -25.28 9.61 2.91
N ILE A 143 -26.16 10.15 2.08
CA ILE A 143 -27.59 10.39 2.40
C ILE A 143 -28.51 9.36 1.73
N GLY A 144 -27.93 8.31 1.13
CA GLY A 144 -28.63 7.29 0.37
C GLY A 144 -28.71 7.56 -1.14
N GLN A 145 -27.99 8.59 -1.64
CA GLN A 145 -27.87 8.84 -3.08
C GLN A 145 -27.28 7.61 -3.79
N ASN A 146 -27.73 7.39 -5.02
CA ASN A 146 -27.28 6.26 -5.87
C ASN A 146 -27.48 4.87 -5.23
N GLY A 147 -28.56 4.71 -4.46
CA GLY A 147 -28.86 3.45 -3.77
C GLY A 147 -27.96 3.14 -2.58
N GLY A 148 -27.23 4.12 -2.09
CA GLY A 148 -26.33 3.99 -0.95
C GLY A 148 -27.08 3.84 0.37
N LYS A 149 -26.35 3.43 1.39
CA LYS A 149 -26.84 3.31 2.75
C LYS A 149 -26.55 4.58 3.53
N PRO A 150 -27.58 5.33 3.99
CA PRO A 150 -27.36 6.57 4.72
C PRO A 150 -26.40 6.41 5.91
N LYS A 151 -25.49 7.37 6.09
CA LYS A 151 -24.45 7.39 7.14
C LYS A 151 -23.37 6.31 7.00
N LEU A 152 -23.32 5.61 5.90
CA LEU A 152 -22.17 4.77 5.55
C LEU A 152 -21.19 5.59 4.73
N ASP A 153 -20.33 6.32 5.41
CA ASP A 153 -19.30 7.20 4.85
C ASP A 153 -18.10 7.33 5.79
N LEU A 154 -17.12 8.15 5.43
CA LEU A 154 -15.89 8.36 6.21
C LEU A 154 -16.09 9.22 7.47
N ASN A 155 -17.28 9.75 7.71
CA ASN A 155 -17.58 10.63 8.85
C ASN A 155 -16.64 11.86 8.93
N VAL A 156 -16.30 12.42 7.77
CA VAL A 156 -15.40 13.59 7.70
C VAL A 156 -16.02 14.85 8.28
N GLU A 157 -17.34 15.01 8.17
CA GLU A 157 -18.05 16.17 8.73
C GLU A 157 -17.83 16.29 10.25
N ALA A 158 -17.76 15.16 10.95
CA ALA A 158 -17.46 15.15 12.38
C ALA A 158 -16.01 15.56 12.70
N ALA A 159 -15.07 15.33 11.79
CA ALA A 159 -13.70 15.84 11.91
C ALA A 159 -13.64 17.34 11.63
N TRP A 160 -14.27 17.80 10.54
CA TRP A 160 -14.34 19.21 10.18
C TRP A 160 -15.06 20.05 11.26
N ALA A 161 -16.12 19.50 11.87
CA ALA A 161 -16.83 20.14 12.98
C ALA A 161 -15.94 20.33 14.23
N GLN A 162 -14.89 19.53 14.37
CA GLN A 162 -13.89 19.70 15.43
C GLN A 162 -12.81 20.76 15.09
N GLY A 163 -12.95 21.45 13.94
CA GLY A 163 -12.03 22.46 13.47
C GLY A 163 -10.78 21.90 12.76
N VAL A 164 -10.82 20.62 12.36
CA VAL A 164 -9.69 19.91 11.75
C VAL A 164 -9.98 19.70 10.25
N THR A 165 -9.11 20.20 9.39
CA THR A 165 -9.30 20.28 7.93
C THR A 165 -8.05 19.89 7.12
N GLY A 166 -6.96 19.50 7.80
CA GLY A 166 -5.71 19.04 7.21
C GLY A 166 -4.59 20.08 7.15
N LYS A 167 -4.68 21.17 7.88
CA LYS A 167 -3.68 22.25 7.86
C LYS A 167 -2.29 21.76 8.26
N ASN A 168 -1.27 22.29 7.57
CA ASN A 168 0.15 22.01 7.80
C ASN A 168 0.57 20.56 7.55
N VAL A 169 -0.24 19.76 6.86
CA VAL A 169 0.09 18.40 6.46
C VAL A 169 0.28 18.36 4.94
N THR A 170 1.34 17.71 4.48
CA THR A 170 1.60 17.47 3.05
C THR A 170 1.46 16.00 2.72
N THR A 171 0.60 15.69 1.75
CA THR A 171 0.47 14.36 1.15
C THR A 171 1.08 14.38 -0.25
N ALA A 172 1.96 13.42 -0.55
CA ALA A 172 2.49 13.22 -1.89
C ALA A 172 1.75 12.09 -2.60
N ILE A 173 1.29 12.36 -3.80
CA ILE A 173 0.74 11.35 -4.72
C ILE A 173 1.88 10.82 -5.58
N MET A 174 2.28 9.57 -5.32
CA MET A 174 3.28 8.86 -6.14
C MET A 174 2.55 8.17 -7.28
N ASP A 175 2.57 8.76 -8.47
CA ASP A 175 1.76 8.31 -9.58
C ASP A 175 2.28 8.83 -10.95
N ASP A 176 1.38 9.04 -11.90
CA ASP A 176 1.66 9.54 -13.26
C ASP A 176 1.77 11.07 -13.38
N GLY A 177 1.74 11.76 -12.26
CA GLY A 177 1.79 13.21 -12.16
C GLY A 177 0.56 13.80 -11.50
N VAL A 178 0.63 15.09 -11.20
CA VAL A 178 -0.48 15.88 -10.64
C VAL A 178 -0.59 17.16 -11.45
N ASP A 179 -1.78 17.45 -11.97
CA ASP A 179 -2.09 18.73 -12.61
C ASP A 179 -2.14 19.83 -11.55
N TYR A 180 -0.99 20.38 -11.24
CA TYR A 180 -0.86 21.45 -10.24
C TYR A 180 -1.42 22.81 -10.71
N MET A 181 -1.81 22.92 -11.99
CA MET A 181 -2.52 24.08 -12.54
C MET A 181 -4.04 23.94 -12.44
N HIS A 182 -4.53 22.74 -12.07
CA HIS A 182 -5.96 22.48 -11.93
C HIS A 182 -6.60 23.50 -10.97
N PRO A 183 -7.72 24.16 -11.33
CA PRO A 183 -8.34 25.22 -10.52
C PRO A 183 -8.63 24.80 -9.09
N ASP A 184 -8.91 23.52 -8.85
CA ASP A 184 -9.25 22.96 -7.54
C ASP A 184 -8.05 22.45 -6.73
N LEU A 185 -6.85 22.35 -7.34
CA LEU A 185 -5.63 21.87 -6.70
C LEU A 185 -4.56 22.95 -6.49
N LYS A 186 -4.51 23.96 -7.37
CA LYS A 186 -3.41 24.92 -7.43
C LYS A 186 -3.11 25.65 -6.11
N TYR A 187 -4.12 25.89 -5.28
CA TYR A 187 -3.96 26.60 -4.00
C TYR A 187 -3.35 25.72 -2.90
N ASN A 188 -3.52 24.42 -3.02
CA ASN A 188 -2.98 23.44 -2.08
C ASN A 188 -1.69 22.78 -2.56
N TYR A 189 -1.25 23.09 -3.78
CA TYR A 189 -0.04 22.50 -4.35
C TYR A 189 1.24 22.93 -3.61
N ASN A 190 2.06 21.95 -3.24
CA ASN A 190 3.36 22.13 -2.61
C ASN A 190 4.48 21.78 -3.60
N ALA A 191 4.97 22.81 -4.33
CA ALA A 191 6.02 22.63 -5.33
C ALA A 191 7.36 22.16 -4.74
N LYS A 192 7.69 22.57 -3.51
CA LYS A 192 8.95 22.18 -2.85
C LYS A 192 9.02 20.69 -2.51
N ALA A 193 7.87 20.08 -2.27
CA ALA A 193 7.74 18.67 -1.96
C ALA A 193 7.50 17.80 -3.20
N SER A 194 7.45 18.40 -4.38
CA SER A 194 7.12 17.73 -5.64
C SER A 194 8.34 17.48 -6.51
N TYR A 195 8.30 16.41 -7.28
CA TYR A 195 9.36 16.05 -8.22
C TYR A 195 8.87 15.13 -9.34
N ASP A 196 9.55 15.15 -10.49
CA ASP A 196 9.37 14.24 -11.61
C ASP A 196 10.61 13.36 -11.77
N PHE A 197 10.53 12.10 -11.35
CA PHE A 197 11.60 11.13 -11.52
C PHE A 197 11.62 10.46 -12.89
N SER A 198 10.59 10.65 -13.71
CA SER A 198 10.56 10.18 -15.09
C SER A 198 11.38 11.08 -16.00
N SER A 199 11.26 12.41 -15.84
CA SER A 199 12.00 13.42 -16.60
C SER A 199 13.20 13.98 -15.83
N ASN A 200 13.29 13.71 -14.54
CA ASN A 200 14.33 14.20 -13.63
C ASN A 200 14.32 15.75 -13.53
N ASP A 201 13.17 16.31 -13.23
CA ASP A 201 12.96 17.74 -13.02
C ASP A 201 11.92 17.99 -11.90
N PRO A 202 11.78 19.26 -11.41
CA PRO A 202 10.86 19.57 -10.31
C PRO A 202 9.38 19.72 -10.72
N TYR A 203 8.99 19.37 -11.94
CA TYR A 203 7.67 19.66 -12.49
C TYR A 203 6.88 18.37 -12.78
N PRO A 204 6.14 17.83 -11.81
CA PRO A 204 5.39 16.59 -11.97
C PRO A 204 4.07 16.78 -12.73
N TYR A 205 4.07 17.59 -13.78
CA TYR A 205 2.89 17.80 -14.62
C TYR A 205 2.59 16.54 -15.43
N PRO A 206 1.33 16.07 -15.50
CA PRO A 206 0.97 14.89 -16.26
C PRO A 206 1.28 15.04 -17.74
N ARG A 207 1.68 13.97 -18.38
CA ARG A 207 1.85 13.93 -19.81
C ARG A 207 0.50 13.69 -20.49
N TYR A 208 0.10 14.58 -21.42
CA TYR A 208 -1.11 14.45 -22.23
C TYR A 208 -0.69 14.19 -23.67
N THR A 209 -0.80 12.95 -24.13
CA THR A 209 -0.55 12.55 -25.52
C THR A 209 -1.79 11.85 -26.08
N ASP A 210 -1.91 11.79 -27.42
CA ASP A 210 -3.06 11.17 -28.08
C ASP A 210 -3.25 9.70 -27.69
N ASP A 211 -2.16 9.00 -27.36
CA ASP A 211 -2.15 7.57 -27.04
C ASP A 211 -2.11 7.29 -25.52
N TRP A 212 -1.92 8.33 -24.67
CA TRP A 212 -1.67 8.13 -23.25
C TRP A 212 -2.16 9.30 -22.41
N PHE A 213 -3.20 9.05 -21.64
CA PHE A 213 -3.78 10.02 -20.70
C PHE A 213 -3.37 9.68 -19.28
N ASN A 214 -2.56 10.53 -18.66
CA ASN A 214 -2.10 10.36 -17.30
C ASN A 214 -2.97 11.18 -16.34
N SER A 215 -4.20 10.73 -16.13
CA SER A 215 -5.19 11.38 -15.26
C SER A 215 -5.19 10.87 -13.82
N HIS A 216 -4.59 9.71 -13.60
CA HIS A 216 -4.79 8.92 -12.39
C HIS A 216 -4.30 9.66 -11.14
N GLY A 217 -3.09 10.21 -11.15
CA GLY A 217 -2.54 10.96 -10.01
C GLY A 217 -3.32 12.25 -9.72
N THR A 218 -3.82 12.95 -10.74
CA THR A 218 -4.67 14.15 -10.57
C THR A 218 -6.00 13.80 -9.90
N ARG A 219 -6.60 12.66 -10.26
CA ARG A 219 -7.80 12.14 -9.62
C ARG A 219 -7.57 11.82 -8.14
N CYS A 220 -6.49 11.12 -7.82
CA CYS A 220 -6.10 10.83 -6.45
C CYS A 220 -5.83 12.09 -5.63
N ALA A 221 -5.20 13.11 -6.22
CA ALA A 221 -4.89 14.37 -5.56
C ALA A 221 -6.14 15.13 -5.11
N GLY A 222 -7.18 15.13 -5.93
CA GLY A 222 -8.46 15.80 -5.63
C GLY A 222 -9.20 15.21 -4.44
N GLU A 223 -9.14 13.88 -4.28
CA GLU A 223 -9.74 13.22 -3.13
C GLU A 223 -9.12 13.66 -1.80
N VAL A 224 -7.81 13.91 -1.80
CA VAL A 224 -7.09 14.35 -0.60
C VAL A 224 -7.31 15.83 -0.33
N ALA A 225 -7.09 16.71 -1.32
CA ALA A 225 -6.83 18.12 -1.11
C ALA A 225 -7.51 19.07 -2.11
N ALA A 226 -8.57 18.67 -2.79
CA ALA A 226 -9.39 19.63 -3.54
C ALA A 226 -9.90 20.74 -2.61
N ALA A 227 -9.83 21.99 -3.05
CA ALA A 227 -10.16 23.14 -2.23
C ALA A 227 -11.67 23.23 -1.98
N ARG A 228 -12.07 23.66 -0.77
CA ARG A 228 -13.47 23.82 -0.40
C ARG A 228 -14.01 25.22 -0.78
N ASP A 229 -15.29 25.25 -1.14
CA ASP A 229 -16.10 26.46 -1.35
C ASP A 229 -15.54 27.39 -2.44
N ASN A 230 -14.91 26.83 -3.46
CA ASN A 230 -14.35 27.58 -4.58
C ASN A 230 -15.20 27.50 -5.87
N GLY A 231 -16.30 26.75 -5.85
CA GLY A 231 -17.19 26.56 -7.00
C GLY A 231 -16.64 25.65 -8.09
N VAL A 232 -15.64 24.84 -7.79
CA VAL A 232 -14.98 23.92 -8.73
C VAL A 232 -15.04 22.50 -8.16
N CYS A 233 -15.38 21.53 -8.98
CA CYS A 233 -15.44 20.10 -8.65
C CYS A 233 -16.10 19.79 -7.28
N GLY A 234 -15.42 19.05 -6.43
CA GLY A 234 -15.84 18.71 -5.10
C GLY A 234 -14.90 19.26 -4.03
N VAL A 235 -14.78 18.54 -2.94
CA VAL A 235 -13.94 18.92 -1.80
C VAL A 235 -13.04 17.74 -1.41
N GLY A 236 -11.80 18.00 -1.03
CA GLY A 236 -10.89 17.00 -0.50
C GLY A 236 -11.27 16.61 0.92
N VAL A 237 -10.96 15.38 1.32
CA VAL A 237 -11.10 14.90 2.71
C VAL A 237 -10.40 15.86 3.67
N ALA A 238 -9.20 16.28 3.31
CA ALA A 238 -8.36 17.24 4.04
C ALA A 238 -8.14 18.50 3.16
N TYR A 239 -9.20 19.26 2.95
CA TYR A 239 -9.26 20.35 1.97
C TYR A 239 -8.33 21.54 2.23
N ASP A 240 -7.79 21.67 3.43
CA ASP A 240 -6.77 22.67 3.78
C ASP A 240 -5.34 22.09 3.84
N SER A 241 -5.18 20.79 3.52
CA SER A 241 -3.87 20.16 3.44
C SER A 241 -3.13 20.54 2.17
N LYS A 242 -1.83 20.28 2.12
CA LYS A 242 -1.00 20.46 0.94
C LYS A 242 -0.84 19.16 0.18
N ILE A 243 -0.80 19.28 -1.15
CA ILE A 243 -0.65 18.17 -2.06
C ILE A 243 0.64 18.33 -2.86
N ALA A 244 1.45 17.28 -2.91
CA ALA A 244 2.63 17.18 -3.76
C ALA A 244 2.43 16.09 -4.81
N GLY A 245 3.04 16.24 -5.96
CA GLY A 245 3.12 15.23 -7.00
C GLY A 245 4.51 14.62 -7.07
N ILE A 246 4.59 13.31 -7.11
CA ILE A 246 5.79 12.55 -7.45
C ILE A 246 5.48 11.76 -8.71
N ARG A 247 5.93 12.25 -9.86
CA ARG A 247 5.70 11.61 -11.13
C ARG A 247 6.74 10.52 -11.34
N MET A 248 6.27 9.25 -11.48
CA MET A 248 7.13 8.08 -11.58
C MET A 248 6.52 6.93 -12.42
N LEU A 249 5.20 6.92 -12.65
CA LEU A 249 4.47 5.80 -13.28
C LEU A 249 4.07 6.03 -14.74
N ASP A 250 4.66 6.94 -15.43
CA ASP A 250 4.34 7.24 -16.83
C ASP A 250 5.29 6.57 -17.84
N GLN A 251 6.14 5.69 -17.38
CA GLN A 251 7.08 4.89 -18.19
C GLN A 251 6.62 3.42 -18.23
N PRO A 252 6.86 2.69 -19.34
CA PRO A 252 6.42 1.30 -19.47
C PRO A 252 7.13 0.34 -18.51
N TYR A 253 8.30 0.70 -18.01
CA TYR A 253 9.09 -0.09 -17.07
C TYR A 253 9.65 0.76 -15.94
N MET A 254 9.48 0.24 -14.73
CA MET A 254 10.02 0.78 -13.48
C MET A 254 11.40 0.22 -13.20
N THR A 255 12.18 0.93 -12.41
CA THR A 255 13.43 0.46 -11.82
C THR A 255 13.44 0.66 -10.30
N ASP A 256 14.24 -0.14 -9.60
CA ASP A 256 14.41 -0.01 -8.15
C ASP A 256 14.91 1.39 -7.73
N LEU A 257 15.72 2.04 -8.55
CA LEU A 257 16.25 3.38 -8.26
C LEU A 257 15.17 4.46 -8.36
N ILE A 258 14.28 4.38 -9.35
CA ILE A 258 13.15 5.32 -9.49
C ILE A 258 12.17 5.14 -8.34
N GLU A 259 11.80 3.91 -8.01
CA GLU A 259 10.92 3.64 -6.87
C GLU A 259 11.56 4.14 -5.57
N ALA A 260 12.82 3.80 -5.31
CA ALA A 260 13.52 4.19 -4.10
C ALA A 260 13.59 5.72 -3.92
N ASN A 261 14.01 6.43 -4.96
CA ASN A 261 14.08 7.89 -4.92
C ASN A 261 12.69 8.54 -4.75
N SER A 262 11.65 7.94 -5.33
CA SER A 262 10.27 8.40 -5.15
C SER A 262 9.78 8.22 -3.71
N MET A 263 10.02 7.05 -3.12
CA MET A 263 9.63 6.72 -1.75
C MET A 263 10.44 7.46 -0.68
N GLY A 264 11.65 7.86 -1.01
CA GLY A 264 12.54 8.60 -0.13
C GLY A 264 12.62 10.11 -0.42
N HIS A 265 11.73 10.63 -1.29
CA HIS A 265 11.78 12.04 -1.68
C HIS A 265 11.28 12.95 -0.57
N GLU A 266 12.11 13.92 -0.16
CA GLU A 266 11.79 14.98 0.81
C GLU A 266 11.08 14.47 2.07
N PRO A 267 11.68 13.54 2.83
CA PRO A 267 11.03 12.85 3.94
C PRO A 267 10.62 13.76 5.11
N ASP A 268 11.21 14.97 5.21
CA ASP A 268 10.86 15.96 6.23
C ASP A 268 9.85 17.01 5.74
N LEU A 269 9.61 17.12 4.44
CA LEU A 269 8.59 17.98 3.85
C LEU A 269 7.28 17.24 3.58
N ILE A 270 7.35 15.94 3.33
CA ILE A 270 6.21 15.08 3.06
C ILE A 270 5.87 14.30 4.33
N ASP A 271 4.61 14.35 4.75
CA ASP A 271 4.11 13.56 5.88
C ASP A 271 3.59 12.20 5.44
N ILE A 272 2.82 12.17 4.35
CA ILE A 272 2.10 11.00 3.86
C ILE A 272 2.45 10.78 2.39
N TYR A 273 2.79 9.54 2.05
CA TYR A 273 2.94 9.08 0.66
C TYR A 273 1.75 8.19 0.33
N SER A 274 1.03 8.51 -0.74
CA SER A 274 -0.11 7.73 -1.22
C SER A 274 0.25 7.03 -2.53
N ALA A 275 0.10 5.71 -2.55
CA ALA A 275 0.40 4.86 -3.70
C ALA A 275 -0.84 4.06 -4.11
N SER A 276 -1.35 4.35 -5.28
CA SER A 276 -2.50 3.68 -5.89
C SER A 276 -2.07 2.77 -7.04
N TRP A 277 -1.01 2.01 -6.83
CA TRP A 277 -0.39 1.12 -7.81
C TRP A 277 0.35 -0.04 -7.11
N GLY A 278 0.84 -1.00 -7.86
CA GLY A 278 1.61 -2.11 -7.33
C GLY A 278 2.08 -3.07 -8.43
N PRO A 279 2.54 -4.27 -8.04
CA PRO A 279 2.72 -5.39 -8.96
C PRO A 279 1.45 -5.66 -9.77
N THR A 280 1.57 -6.43 -10.84
CA THR A 280 0.41 -6.77 -11.66
C THR A 280 -0.59 -7.62 -10.87
N ASP A 281 -1.85 -7.18 -10.83
CA ASP A 281 -2.95 -7.86 -10.16
C ASP A 281 -3.58 -8.92 -11.11
N ASP A 282 -2.84 -10.00 -11.38
CA ASP A 282 -3.22 -11.03 -12.36
C ASP A 282 -3.51 -12.41 -11.73
N GLY A 283 -3.51 -12.49 -10.41
CA GLY A 283 -3.73 -13.71 -9.65
C GLY A 283 -2.59 -14.72 -9.73
N LYS A 284 -1.39 -14.32 -10.18
CA LYS A 284 -0.20 -15.18 -10.26
C LYS A 284 1.13 -14.49 -9.97
N THR A 285 1.21 -13.18 -10.10
CA THR A 285 2.41 -12.43 -9.78
C THR A 285 2.67 -12.46 -8.27
N VAL A 286 3.92 -12.71 -7.89
CA VAL A 286 4.45 -12.55 -6.53
C VAL A 286 5.64 -11.62 -6.66
N ASP A 287 5.48 -10.38 -6.22
CA ASP A 287 6.53 -9.36 -6.34
C ASP A 287 6.41 -8.33 -5.21
N GLY A 288 7.48 -7.59 -4.96
CA GLY A 288 7.52 -6.60 -3.90
C GLY A 288 8.66 -5.61 -4.08
N PRO A 289 8.90 -4.75 -3.08
CA PRO A 289 9.96 -3.77 -3.10
C PRO A 289 11.32 -4.47 -3.18
N ARG A 290 12.19 -3.97 -4.06
CA ARG A 290 13.57 -4.41 -4.18
C ARG A 290 14.45 -3.69 -3.17
N ASN A 291 15.75 -3.96 -3.18
CA ASN A 291 16.67 -3.54 -2.13
C ASN A 291 16.71 -2.02 -1.88
N ALA A 292 16.83 -1.21 -2.92
CA ALA A 292 16.88 0.24 -2.76
C ALA A 292 15.54 0.80 -2.29
N THR A 293 14.44 0.30 -2.83
CA THR A 293 13.08 0.69 -2.44
C THR A 293 12.78 0.31 -0.99
N MET A 294 13.17 -0.91 -0.56
CA MET A 294 13.02 -1.32 0.83
C MET A 294 13.83 -0.42 1.78
N ARG A 295 15.06 -0.07 1.42
CA ARG A 295 15.87 0.88 2.20
C ARG A 295 15.19 2.26 2.29
N ALA A 296 14.57 2.73 1.22
CA ALA A 296 13.86 4.00 1.20
C ALA A 296 12.67 4.01 2.16
N ILE A 297 11.85 2.96 2.14
CA ILE A 297 10.69 2.81 3.03
C ILE A 297 11.13 2.75 4.49
N VAL A 298 12.11 1.90 4.82
CA VAL A 298 12.63 1.75 6.19
C VAL A 298 13.25 3.06 6.69
N ARG A 299 14.01 3.76 5.84
CA ARG A 299 14.52 5.10 6.17
C ARG A 299 13.39 6.08 6.44
N GLY A 300 12.35 6.10 5.60
CA GLY A 300 11.20 6.98 5.75
C GLY A 300 10.48 6.80 7.09
N VAL A 301 10.19 5.56 7.50
CA VAL A 301 9.50 5.29 8.77
C VAL A 301 10.38 5.53 10.01
N ASN A 302 11.70 5.46 9.89
CA ASN A 302 12.62 5.70 11.00
C ASN A 302 13.07 7.15 11.12
N GLU A 303 13.33 7.82 10.02
CA GLU A 303 13.98 9.13 9.99
C GLU A 303 13.06 10.26 9.50
N GLY A 304 12.08 9.95 8.64
CA GLY A 304 11.16 10.93 8.08
C GLY A 304 10.32 11.63 9.14
N ARG A 305 9.79 12.81 8.78
CA ARG A 305 9.06 13.67 9.73
C ARG A 305 9.86 13.92 11.02
N LYS A 306 11.16 14.15 10.86
CA LYS A 306 12.10 14.39 11.98
C LYS A 306 12.11 13.25 13.02
N GLY A 307 12.04 12.01 12.55
CA GLY A 307 12.07 10.80 13.37
C GLY A 307 10.70 10.28 13.83
N LEU A 308 9.60 10.96 13.52
CA LEU A 308 8.24 10.44 13.78
C LEU A 308 7.83 9.36 12.77
N GLY A 309 8.45 9.34 11.61
CA GLY A 309 8.23 8.40 10.53
C GLY A 309 7.19 8.87 9.51
N ASN A 310 7.50 8.68 8.24
CA ASN A 310 6.56 8.91 7.15
C ASN A 310 5.47 7.85 7.16
N ILE A 311 4.29 8.24 6.66
CA ILE A 311 3.12 7.38 6.55
C ILE A 311 2.98 6.98 5.10
N TYR A 312 3.07 5.66 4.81
CA TYR A 312 2.90 5.09 3.48
C TYR A 312 1.52 4.44 3.40
N VAL A 313 0.66 4.97 2.55
CA VAL A 313 -0.70 4.45 2.30
C VAL A 313 -0.72 3.74 0.96
N TRP A 314 -1.26 2.54 0.95
CA TRP A 314 -1.24 1.68 -0.22
C TRP A 314 -2.63 1.14 -0.57
N ALA A 315 -2.97 1.13 -1.85
CA ALA A 315 -4.15 0.44 -2.36
C ALA A 315 -3.92 -1.08 -2.31
N SER A 316 -4.91 -1.85 -1.81
CA SER A 316 -4.72 -3.29 -1.58
C SER A 316 -4.62 -4.14 -2.84
N GLY A 317 -5.29 -3.77 -3.93
CA GLY A 317 -5.27 -4.48 -5.20
C GLY A 317 -6.63 -4.63 -5.85
N ASP A 318 -6.63 -4.82 -7.17
CA ASP A 318 -7.83 -4.89 -8.01
C ASP A 318 -7.96 -6.23 -8.76
N GLY A 319 -7.26 -7.28 -8.32
CA GLY A 319 -7.28 -8.61 -8.94
C GLY A 319 -8.53 -9.45 -8.60
N GLY A 320 -9.38 -8.96 -7.71
CA GLY A 320 -10.60 -9.65 -7.29
C GLY A 320 -10.34 -10.91 -6.48
N GLU A 321 -11.32 -11.83 -6.49
CA GLU A 321 -11.24 -13.08 -5.75
C GLU A 321 -10.21 -14.09 -6.29
N GLU A 322 -9.64 -13.80 -7.46
CA GLU A 322 -8.62 -14.63 -8.10
C GLU A 322 -7.20 -14.28 -7.64
N ASP A 323 -7.04 -13.21 -6.87
CA ASP A 323 -5.76 -12.76 -6.32
C ASP A 323 -5.79 -12.66 -4.78
N ASP A 324 -4.60 -12.54 -4.21
CA ASP A 324 -4.39 -12.40 -2.77
C ASP A 324 -3.34 -11.31 -2.51
N CYS A 325 -3.71 -10.25 -1.84
CA CYS A 325 -2.83 -9.11 -1.60
C CYS A 325 -1.63 -9.41 -0.68
N ASN A 326 -1.56 -10.57 -0.05
CA ASN A 326 -0.32 -11.04 0.61
C ASN A 326 0.77 -11.48 -0.39
N CYS A 327 0.45 -11.60 -1.68
CA CYS A 327 1.42 -11.81 -2.75
C CYS A 327 1.99 -10.49 -3.32
N ASP A 328 1.49 -9.36 -2.87
CA ASP A 328 2.02 -8.01 -3.11
C ASP A 328 2.84 -7.54 -1.91
N GLY A 329 4.15 -7.48 -2.06
CA GLY A 329 5.07 -7.09 -0.99
C GLY A 329 5.00 -5.62 -0.57
N TYR A 330 4.27 -4.78 -1.30
CA TYR A 330 3.96 -3.39 -0.88
C TYR A 330 2.71 -3.37 0.00
N ALA A 331 1.61 -3.95 -0.46
CA ALA A 331 0.37 -4.03 0.31
C ALA A 331 0.54 -4.88 1.58
N ALA A 332 1.31 -5.96 1.52
CA ALA A 332 1.60 -6.86 2.63
C ALA A 332 2.78 -6.42 3.52
N SER A 333 3.32 -5.23 3.29
CA SER A 333 4.41 -4.69 4.12
C SER A 333 3.90 -4.20 5.46
N MET A 334 4.63 -4.48 6.54
CA MET A 334 4.35 -3.89 7.85
C MET A 334 4.57 -2.36 7.90
N TRP A 335 5.35 -1.84 6.96
CA TRP A 335 5.71 -0.42 6.87
C TRP A 335 4.66 0.42 6.13
N THR A 336 3.72 -0.21 5.46
CA THR A 336 2.64 0.43 4.72
C THR A 336 1.29 0.15 5.36
N ILE A 337 0.33 1.04 5.13
CA ILE A 337 -1.05 0.87 5.54
C ILE A 337 -1.86 0.49 4.30
N SER A 338 -2.20 -0.79 4.20
CA SER A 338 -2.99 -1.33 3.09
C SER A 338 -4.47 -1.08 3.31
N ILE A 339 -5.11 -0.48 2.32
CA ILE A 339 -6.51 -0.04 2.35
C ILE A 339 -7.29 -0.77 1.25
N ASN A 340 -8.34 -1.46 1.66
CA ASN A 340 -9.32 -2.04 0.75
C ASN A 340 -10.51 -1.08 0.51
N SER A 341 -11.38 -1.42 -0.43
CA SER A 341 -12.56 -0.63 -0.78
C SER A 341 -13.85 -1.36 -0.44
N ALA A 342 -14.84 -0.58 0.01
CA ALA A 342 -16.23 -0.98 0.09
C ALA A 342 -17.08 -0.10 -0.82
N ILE A 343 -18.26 -0.55 -1.20
CA ILE A 343 -19.20 0.24 -1.99
C ILE A 343 -20.23 0.96 -1.09
N ASN A 344 -21.02 1.83 -1.67
CA ASN A 344 -21.92 2.75 -0.96
C ASN A 344 -23.03 2.09 -0.13
N ASP A 345 -23.29 0.79 -0.32
CA ASP A 345 -24.28 0.02 0.43
C ASP A 345 -23.64 -0.95 1.47
N GLY A 346 -22.31 -0.98 1.57
CA GLY A 346 -21.57 -1.81 2.52
C GLY A 346 -21.04 -3.14 1.97
N GLN A 347 -21.34 -3.48 0.74
CA GLN A 347 -20.76 -4.65 0.10
C GLN A 347 -19.28 -4.42 -0.25
N ASN A 348 -18.54 -5.51 -0.35
CA ASN A 348 -17.20 -5.48 -0.96
C ASN A 348 -17.31 -5.27 -2.48
N ALA A 349 -16.30 -4.67 -3.08
CA ALA A 349 -16.23 -4.49 -4.52
C ALA A 349 -15.84 -5.81 -5.23
N HIS A 350 -16.31 -6.02 -6.45
CA HIS A 350 -16.00 -7.24 -7.21
C HIS A 350 -14.51 -7.39 -7.58
N TYR A 351 -13.79 -6.27 -7.63
CA TYR A 351 -12.36 -6.22 -7.96
C TYR A 351 -11.47 -6.29 -6.73
N ASP A 352 -12.00 -6.17 -5.53
CA ASP A 352 -11.19 -6.10 -4.33
C ASP A 352 -10.49 -7.44 -4.03
N GLU A 353 -9.26 -7.34 -3.55
CA GLU A 353 -8.51 -8.50 -3.09
C GLU A 353 -8.70 -8.66 -1.59
N SER A 354 -8.75 -9.91 -1.15
CA SER A 354 -8.74 -10.25 0.26
C SER A 354 -7.35 -10.67 0.71
N CYS A 355 -6.94 -10.27 1.89
CA CYS A 355 -5.73 -10.76 2.54
C CYS A 355 -5.70 -10.41 4.03
N SER A 356 -4.84 -11.09 4.78
CA SER A 356 -4.70 -10.88 6.22
C SER A 356 -3.89 -9.61 6.57
N SER A 357 -3.22 -8.99 5.62
CA SER A 357 -2.41 -7.79 5.85
C SER A 357 -3.18 -6.47 5.75
N THR A 358 -4.37 -6.46 5.17
CA THR A 358 -5.22 -5.27 5.08
C THR A 358 -5.56 -4.74 6.47
N LEU A 359 -5.31 -3.45 6.70
CA LEU A 359 -5.54 -2.84 8.02
C LEU A 359 -6.96 -2.28 8.16
N ALA A 360 -7.46 -1.62 7.13
CA ALA A 360 -8.78 -0.99 7.11
C ALA A 360 -9.30 -0.82 5.68
N SER A 361 -10.49 -0.23 5.57
CA SER A 361 -11.16 0.04 4.30
C SER A 361 -11.66 1.48 4.23
N THR A 362 -11.80 1.98 3.02
CA THR A 362 -12.54 3.18 2.66
C THR A 362 -13.51 2.84 1.54
N PHE A 363 -13.85 3.77 0.68
CA PHE A 363 -14.92 3.59 -0.30
C PHE A 363 -14.45 3.74 -1.74
N SER A 364 -15.09 3.03 -2.65
CA SER A 364 -14.93 3.21 -4.08
C SER A 364 -16.15 2.67 -4.84
N ASN A 365 -16.06 2.62 -6.17
CA ASN A 365 -17.15 2.22 -7.04
C ASN A 365 -17.60 0.77 -6.85
N GLY A 366 -18.89 0.51 -7.10
CA GLY A 366 -19.43 -0.82 -7.29
C GLY A 366 -19.48 -1.23 -8.77
N ALA A 367 -19.62 -2.53 -9.02
CA ALA A 367 -19.56 -3.10 -10.38
C ALA A 367 -20.73 -2.73 -11.28
N LYS A 368 -21.91 -2.56 -10.72
CA LYS A 368 -23.17 -2.56 -11.49
C LYS A 368 -23.73 -1.17 -11.75
N ASP A 369 -23.39 -0.19 -10.94
CA ASP A 369 -23.91 1.16 -11.06
C ASP A 369 -22.75 2.15 -11.32
N PRO A 370 -22.69 2.74 -12.51
CA PRO A 370 -21.68 3.75 -12.84
C PRO A 370 -21.77 5.00 -11.95
N ASN A 371 -22.91 5.22 -11.29
CA ASN A 371 -23.13 6.36 -10.40
C ASN A 371 -22.50 6.16 -9.01
N THR A 372 -21.91 5.01 -8.73
CA THR A 372 -21.14 4.75 -7.49
C THR A 372 -19.68 5.10 -7.61
N GLY A 373 -19.23 5.64 -8.72
CA GLY A 373 -17.86 6.13 -8.90
C GLY A 373 -17.51 7.26 -7.94
N VAL A 374 -16.22 7.49 -7.77
CA VAL A 374 -15.69 8.52 -6.89
C VAL A 374 -15.58 9.84 -7.66
N ALA A 375 -16.20 10.88 -7.10
CA ALA A 375 -16.16 12.23 -7.68
C ALA A 375 -14.90 12.97 -7.22
N THR A 376 -14.11 13.49 -8.17
CA THR A 376 -12.83 14.15 -7.92
C THR A 376 -12.41 15.03 -9.11
N THR A 377 -11.21 15.61 -9.02
CA THR A 377 -10.54 16.35 -10.10
C THR A 377 -10.11 15.41 -11.24
N ASP A 378 -10.02 15.94 -12.45
CA ASP A 378 -9.61 15.18 -13.64
C ASP A 378 -8.74 16.03 -14.58
N LEU A 379 -8.40 15.49 -15.74
CA LEU A 379 -7.60 16.12 -16.77
C LEU A 379 -8.19 17.45 -17.25
N TYR A 380 -7.33 18.32 -17.80
CA TYR A 380 -7.70 19.58 -18.46
C TYR A 380 -8.49 20.55 -17.56
N GLY A 381 -8.18 20.51 -16.26
CA GLY A 381 -8.89 21.34 -15.29
C GLY A 381 -10.35 20.92 -15.09
N LYS A 382 -10.76 19.73 -15.49
CA LYS A 382 -12.14 19.21 -15.39
C LYS A 382 -12.34 18.37 -14.14
N CYS A 383 -13.53 17.84 -13.98
CA CYS A 383 -13.95 16.96 -12.89
C CYS A 383 -14.41 15.62 -13.43
N THR A 384 -14.43 14.60 -12.59
CA THR A 384 -14.99 13.29 -12.90
C THR A 384 -15.88 12.79 -11.78
N THR A 385 -16.81 11.89 -12.09
CA THR A 385 -17.58 11.11 -11.12
C THR A 385 -17.32 9.61 -11.27
N THR A 386 -16.26 9.22 -12.00
CA THR A 386 -16.02 7.83 -12.40
C THR A 386 -14.66 7.29 -11.96
N HIS A 387 -13.99 7.95 -11.01
CA HIS A 387 -12.78 7.39 -10.42
C HIS A 387 -13.12 6.10 -9.67
N SER A 388 -12.23 5.12 -9.67
CA SER A 388 -12.59 3.74 -9.36
C SER A 388 -11.45 2.92 -8.77
N GLY A 389 -11.77 1.70 -8.31
CA GLY A 389 -10.81 0.72 -7.81
C GLY A 389 -10.31 1.03 -6.41
N THR A 390 -9.41 0.21 -5.90
CA THR A 390 -8.70 0.49 -4.64
C THR A 390 -7.79 1.73 -4.76
N SER A 391 -7.54 2.19 -5.98
CA SER A 391 -6.88 3.47 -6.25
C SER A 391 -7.61 4.68 -5.71
N ALA A 392 -8.94 4.67 -5.66
CA ALA A 392 -9.71 5.74 -5.05
C ALA A 392 -9.77 5.58 -3.51
N ALA A 393 -9.71 4.35 -3.01
CA ALA A 393 -9.77 4.08 -1.59
C ALA A 393 -8.52 4.57 -0.81
N ALA A 394 -7.33 4.38 -1.36
CA ALA A 394 -6.08 4.78 -0.69
C ALA A 394 -5.96 6.30 -0.48
N PRO A 395 -6.24 7.19 -1.46
CA PRO A 395 -6.20 8.63 -1.23
C PRO A 395 -7.22 9.12 -0.19
N GLU A 396 -8.40 8.52 -0.13
CA GLU A 396 -9.38 8.82 0.93
C GLU A 396 -8.78 8.57 2.31
N ALA A 397 -8.12 7.42 2.50
CA ALA A 397 -7.42 7.10 3.74
C ALA A 397 -6.28 8.10 4.03
N ALA A 398 -5.49 8.45 3.03
CA ALA A 398 -4.44 9.46 3.17
C ALA A 398 -5.00 10.81 3.66
N GLY A 399 -6.16 11.22 3.16
CA GLY A 399 -6.87 12.41 3.61
C GLY A 399 -7.30 12.31 5.09
N VAL A 400 -7.82 11.17 5.52
CA VAL A 400 -8.20 10.93 6.93
C VAL A 400 -6.96 10.98 7.83
N PHE A 401 -5.85 10.40 7.41
CA PHE A 401 -4.60 10.46 8.17
C PHE A 401 -4.03 11.89 8.23
N ALA A 402 -4.21 12.69 7.19
CA ALA A 402 -3.85 14.11 7.20
C ALA A 402 -4.65 14.89 8.26
N LEU A 403 -5.95 14.59 8.42
CA LEU A 403 -6.76 15.15 9.49
C LEU A 403 -6.22 14.75 10.88
N ALA A 404 -5.86 13.49 11.06
CA ALA A 404 -5.28 13.02 12.32
C ALA A 404 -3.95 13.72 12.65
N LEU A 405 -3.09 13.93 11.66
CA LEU A 405 -1.80 14.62 11.82
C LEU A 405 -1.94 16.11 12.12
N GLU A 406 -2.96 16.80 11.58
CA GLU A 406 -3.30 18.15 12.03
C GLU A 406 -3.74 18.15 13.49
N ALA A 407 -4.61 17.21 13.87
CA ALA A 407 -5.10 17.10 15.24
C ALA A 407 -3.99 16.82 16.25
N ASN A 408 -2.98 16.06 15.86
CA ASN A 408 -1.80 15.74 16.67
C ASN A 408 -0.55 15.54 15.78
N PRO A 409 0.27 16.58 15.58
CA PRO A 409 1.48 16.49 14.75
C PRO A 409 2.58 15.57 15.31
N GLN A 410 2.47 15.14 16.56
CA GLN A 410 3.44 14.26 17.23
C GLN A 410 3.16 12.77 16.99
N LEU A 411 2.09 12.41 16.28
CA LEU A 411 1.78 11.04 15.94
C LEU A 411 2.90 10.41 15.11
N THR A 412 3.34 9.24 15.55
CA THR A 412 4.28 8.41 14.78
C THR A 412 3.55 7.62 13.71
N TRP A 413 4.30 7.04 12.76
CA TRP A 413 3.74 6.14 11.76
C TRP A 413 2.99 4.95 12.39
N ARG A 414 3.45 4.44 13.55
CA ARG A 414 2.78 3.38 14.30
C ARG A 414 1.54 3.88 15.02
N ASP A 415 1.57 5.09 15.57
CA ASP A 415 0.40 5.69 16.22
C ASP A 415 -0.78 5.78 15.24
N ILE A 416 -0.54 6.14 13.99
CA ILE A 416 -1.56 6.14 12.93
C ILE A 416 -2.15 4.74 12.72
N GLN A 417 -1.35 3.69 12.73
CA GLN A 417 -1.85 2.32 12.61
C GLN A 417 -2.67 1.90 13.83
N HIS A 418 -2.23 2.20 15.04
CA HIS A 418 -3.00 1.95 16.25
C HIS A 418 -4.32 2.71 16.27
N LEU A 419 -4.32 3.98 15.91
CA LEU A 419 -5.55 4.78 15.77
C LEU A 419 -6.49 4.17 14.74
N THR A 420 -5.98 3.69 13.62
CA THR A 420 -6.76 3.01 12.58
C THR A 420 -7.45 1.76 13.11
N VAL A 421 -6.73 0.90 13.82
CA VAL A 421 -7.29 -0.31 14.43
C VAL A 421 -8.40 0.02 15.42
N LEU A 422 -8.17 1.02 16.28
CA LEU A 422 -9.08 1.36 17.38
C LEU A 422 -10.32 2.15 16.97
N THR A 423 -10.26 2.89 15.86
CA THR A 423 -11.35 3.79 15.44
C THR A 423 -12.08 3.35 14.19
N SER A 424 -11.54 2.42 13.41
CA SER A 424 -12.26 1.84 12.28
C SER A 424 -13.47 1.04 12.75
N LYS A 425 -14.53 1.03 11.95
CA LYS A 425 -15.84 0.48 12.32
C LYS A 425 -16.27 -0.61 11.34
N ARG A 426 -16.82 -1.68 11.89
CA ARG A 426 -17.55 -2.68 11.10
C ARG A 426 -18.70 -2.03 10.32
N ASN A 427 -19.46 -1.12 10.95
CA ASN A 427 -20.66 -0.50 10.40
C ASN A 427 -21.57 -1.58 9.77
N SER A 428 -21.99 -1.37 8.52
CA SER A 428 -22.79 -2.33 7.75
C SER A 428 -22.00 -3.03 6.66
N LEU A 429 -20.69 -3.17 6.83
CA LEU A 429 -19.83 -3.88 5.87
C LEU A 429 -20.08 -5.39 5.91
N PHE A 430 -20.22 -6.00 4.74
CA PHE A 430 -20.39 -7.44 4.59
C PHE A 430 -19.85 -7.95 3.24
N ASP A 431 -19.43 -9.21 3.20
CA ASP A 431 -19.04 -9.88 1.97
C ASP A 431 -20.28 -10.24 1.15
N ALA A 432 -20.39 -9.73 -0.07
CA ALA A 432 -21.49 -10.00 -0.99
C ALA A 432 -21.66 -11.48 -1.35
N LYS A 433 -20.58 -12.27 -1.23
CA LYS A 433 -20.56 -13.72 -1.51
C LYS A 433 -20.56 -14.59 -0.27
N ASP A 434 -20.67 -14.00 0.92
CA ASP A 434 -20.71 -14.70 2.22
C ASP A 434 -19.51 -15.62 2.47
N ARG A 435 -18.33 -15.29 1.94
CA ARG A 435 -17.10 -16.10 2.09
C ARG A 435 -16.39 -15.81 3.40
N PHE A 436 -16.37 -14.53 3.83
CA PHE A 436 -15.64 -14.05 4.98
C PHE A 436 -16.57 -13.35 5.96
N HIS A 437 -16.50 -13.77 7.22
CA HIS A 437 -17.30 -13.24 8.30
C HIS A 437 -16.47 -12.39 9.25
N TRP A 438 -17.12 -11.46 9.95
CA TRP A 438 -16.49 -10.74 11.04
C TRP A 438 -16.16 -11.68 12.18
N THR A 439 -14.93 -11.62 12.66
CA THR A 439 -14.36 -12.50 13.68
C THR A 439 -13.67 -11.66 14.75
N MET A 440 -13.76 -12.07 16.00
CA MET A 440 -13.00 -11.46 17.09
C MET A 440 -11.64 -12.14 17.27
N ASN A 441 -10.61 -11.33 17.49
CA ASN A 441 -9.34 -11.85 17.94
C ASN A 441 -9.28 -12.06 19.46
N GLY A 442 -8.16 -12.53 19.98
CA GLY A 442 -8.02 -12.93 21.39
C GLY A 442 -8.13 -11.78 22.41
N VAL A 443 -8.09 -10.52 21.99
CA VAL A 443 -8.28 -9.35 22.86
C VAL A 443 -9.59 -8.61 22.58
N GLY A 444 -10.48 -9.21 21.78
CA GLY A 444 -11.83 -8.69 21.51
C GLY A 444 -11.93 -7.67 20.39
N LEU A 445 -10.91 -7.56 19.52
CA LEU A 445 -10.96 -6.74 18.32
C LEU A 445 -11.62 -7.51 17.17
N GLU A 446 -12.70 -6.96 16.60
CA GLU A 446 -13.31 -7.51 15.39
C GLU A 446 -12.47 -7.17 14.16
N PHE A 447 -12.29 -8.14 13.29
CA PHE A 447 -11.63 -8.01 12.01
C PHE A 447 -12.34 -8.82 10.92
N ASN A 448 -12.04 -8.49 9.67
CA ASN A 448 -12.53 -9.21 8.50
C ASN A 448 -11.40 -9.35 7.48
N HIS A 449 -11.33 -10.49 6.82
CA HIS A 449 -10.30 -10.80 5.82
C HIS A 449 -10.34 -9.88 4.59
N LEU A 450 -11.52 -9.29 4.28
CA LEU A 450 -11.70 -8.27 3.24
C LEU A 450 -11.43 -6.85 3.77
N PHE A 451 -12.03 -6.51 4.91
CA PHE A 451 -12.15 -5.12 5.35
C PHE A 451 -11.15 -4.71 6.44
N GLY A 452 -10.29 -5.63 6.87
CA GLY A 452 -9.40 -5.38 8.00
C GLY A 452 -10.21 -5.08 9.27
N TYR A 453 -9.90 -4.00 9.96
CA TYR A 453 -10.61 -3.59 11.17
C TYR A 453 -11.88 -2.75 10.91
N GLY A 454 -12.23 -2.57 9.64
CA GLY A 454 -13.43 -1.90 9.19
C GLY A 454 -13.16 -0.62 8.41
N VAL A 455 -14.22 0.18 8.20
CA VAL A 455 -14.13 1.45 7.51
C VAL A 455 -13.55 2.54 8.41
N LEU A 456 -12.70 3.40 7.86
CA LEU A 456 -12.16 4.56 8.56
C LEU A 456 -13.27 5.49 9.02
N ASP A 457 -13.12 6.03 10.22
CA ASP A 457 -13.99 7.06 10.80
C ASP A 457 -13.14 8.28 11.15
N ALA A 458 -13.20 9.31 10.31
CA ALA A 458 -12.38 10.51 10.47
C ALA A 458 -12.72 11.27 11.76
N GLY A 459 -13.99 11.36 12.13
CA GLY A 459 -14.42 12.03 13.37
C GLY A 459 -13.89 11.35 14.62
N ALA A 460 -13.98 10.01 14.68
CA ALA A 460 -13.48 9.23 15.80
C ALA A 460 -11.95 9.25 15.87
N MET A 461 -11.27 9.14 14.71
CA MET A 461 -9.81 9.18 14.65
C MET A 461 -9.26 10.53 15.12
N VAL A 462 -9.82 11.65 14.68
CA VAL A 462 -9.44 13.00 15.10
C VAL A 462 -9.66 13.20 16.59
N ALA A 463 -10.80 12.76 17.09
CA ALA A 463 -11.13 12.89 18.52
C ALA A 463 -10.14 12.12 19.41
N LEU A 464 -9.75 10.90 19.00
CA LEU A 464 -8.77 10.10 19.74
C LEU A 464 -7.36 10.64 19.57
N ALA A 465 -6.99 11.12 18.36
CA ALA A 465 -5.68 11.71 18.06
C ALA A 465 -5.34 12.90 18.95
N LYS A 466 -6.31 13.77 19.24
CA LYS A 466 -6.12 14.97 20.11
C LYS A 466 -5.64 14.63 21.52
N LYS A 467 -5.99 13.48 22.03
CA LYS A 467 -5.63 13.01 23.38
C LYS A 467 -4.68 11.81 23.38
N TRP A 468 -4.21 11.43 22.18
CA TRP A 468 -3.32 10.28 22.02
C TRP A 468 -2.00 10.44 22.75
N LYS A 469 -1.53 9.34 23.31
CA LYS A 469 -0.18 9.20 23.83
C LYS A 469 0.55 8.17 22.99
N THR A 470 1.72 8.53 22.52
CA THR A 470 2.57 7.68 21.67
C THR A 470 2.71 6.29 22.27
N VAL A 471 2.52 5.28 21.44
CA VAL A 471 2.71 3.88 21.82
C VAL A 471 4.16 3.60 22.22
N PRO A 472 4.40 2.59 23.09
CA PRO A 472 5.76 2.21 23.49
C PRO A 472 6.65 1.87 22.29
N PRO A 473 7.98 1.87 22.47
CA PRO A 473 8.92 1.49 21.41
C PRO A 473 8.60 0.14 20.77
N ARG A 474 8.85 0.04 19.46
CA ARG A 474 8.69 -1.21 18.72
C ARG A 474 9.87 -2.14 18.96
N TYR A 475 9.56 -3.40 19.19
CA TYR A 475 10.50 -4.50 19.20
C TYR A 475 10.10 -5.55 18.16
N HIS A 476 11.08 -6.34 17.71
CA HIS A 476 10.83 -7.49 16.85
C HIS A 476 11.60 -8.69 17.38
N CYS A 477 10.97 -9.83 17.29
CA CYS A 477 11.46 -11.09 17.82
C CYS A 477 11.38 -12.17 16.74
N GLU A 478 12.50 -12.79 16.41
CA GLU A 478 12.50 -14.07 15.70
C GLU A 478 12.11 -15.16 16.69
N ALA A 479 10.81 -15.52 16.65
CA ALA A 479 10.18 -16.33 17.68
C ALA A 479 10.40 -17.84 17.53
N GLY A 480 11.00 -18.26 16.44
CA GLY A 480 11.35 -19.64 16.13
C GLY A 480 11.36 -19.91 14.64
N SER A 481 12.05 -20.97 14.27
CA SER A 481 12.19 -21.41 12.87
C SER A 481 12.06 -22.91 12.77
N MET A 482 11.52 -23.37 11.64
CA MET A 482 11.44 -24.76 11.25
C MET A 482 12.10 -24.92 9.88
N PHE A 483 13.03 -25.87 9.76
CA PHE A 483 13.79 -26.14 8.54
C PHE A 483 13.61 -27.58 8.03
N ASP A 484 12.87 -28.41 8.73
CA ASP A 484 12.60 -29.79 8.31
C ASP A 484 11.60 -29.80 7.16
N THR A 485 12.03 -30.27 5.99
CA THR A 485 11.15 -30.37 4.83
C THR A 485 10.00 -31.34 5.11
N GLN A 486 8.77 -30.85 4.93
CA GLN A 486 7.55 -31.65 5.07
C GLN A 486 6.75 -31.65 3.77
N GLU A 487 6.33 -32.84 3.37
CA GLU A 487 5.50 -33.01 2.19
C GLU A 487 4.03 -32.78 2.51
N VAL A 488 3.37 -32.02 1.66
CA VAL A 488 1.93 -31.78 1.63
C VAL A 488 1.35 -32.27 0.31
N THR A 489 0.19 -32.90 0.36
CA THR A 489 -0.53 -33.37 -0.85
C THR A 489 -1.96 -32.87 -0.82
N SER A 490 -2.66 -32.95 -1.96
CA SER A 490 -4.09 -32.60 -2.03
C SER A 490 -4.97 -33.43 -1.08
N ASP A 491 -4.51 -34.62 -0.69
CA ASP A 491 -5.24 -35.53 0.23
C ASP A 491 -4.80 -35.38 1.69
N ARG A 492 -3.70 -34.70 1.96
CA ARG A 492 -3.11 -34.58 3.30
C ARG A 492 -2.51 -33.20 3.54
N SER A 493 -3.21 -32.38 4.33
CA SER A 493 -2.67 -31.17 4.91
C SER A 493 -1.61 -31.48 5.98
N ILE A 494 -0.74 -30.52 6.23
CA ILE A 494 0.23 -30.56 7.32
C ILE A 494 -0.03 -29.46 8.33
N LEU A 495 0.25 -29.75 9.59
CA LEU A 495 0.17 -28.83 10.70
C LEU A 495 1.52 -28.75 11.41
N VAL A 496 2.18 -27.61 11.31
CA VAL A 496 3.49 -27.36 11.91
C VAL A 496 3.36 -26.43 13.10
N LYS A 497 4.18 -26.64 14.12
CA LYS A 497 4.10 -25.90 15.39
C LYS A 497 5.41 -25.22 15.71
N ILE A 498 5.33 -23.98 16.17
CA ILE A 498 6.42 -23.26 16.83
C ILE A 498 5.92 -22.87 18.22
N LYS A 499 6.59 -23.36 19.28
CA LYS A 499 6.37 -22.91 20.64
C LYS A 499 7.38 -21.81 20.96
N THR A 500 6.90 -20.68 21.44
CA THR A 500 7.74 -19.51 21.71
C THR A 500 7.41 -18.86 23.04
N ASP A 501 8.45 -18.32 23.69
CA ASP A 501 8.32 -17.38 24.79
C ASP A 501 8.34 -15.91 24.34
N ALA A 502 8.35 -15.67 23.02
CA ALA A 502 8.41 -14.36 22.41
C ALA A 502 9.64 -13.53 22.82
N CYS A 503 10.80 -14.18 22.87
CA CYS A 503 12.09 -13.60 23.28
C CYS A 503 12.09 -13.07 24.72
N ALA A 504 11.34 -13.69 25.62
CA ALA A 504 11.25 -13.28 27.03
C ALA A 504 12.63 -13.16 27.68
N GLY A 505 12.83 -12.14 28.50
CA GLY A 505 14.10 -11.88 29.19
C GLY A 505 15.19 -11.25 28.31
N THR A 506 14.92 -10.96 27.04
CA THR A 506 15.85 -10.27 26.13
C THR A 506 15.41 -8.81 25.88
N GLU A 507 16.29 -8.05 25.22
CA GLU A 507 15.94 -6.72 24.74
C GLU A 507 14.91 -6.74 23.58
N TYR A 508 14.77 -7.87 22.88
CA TYR A 508 13.85 -8.07 21.74
C TYR A 508 12.48 -8.62 22.13
N ALA A 509 12.18 -8.74 23.44
CA ALA A 509 10.92 -9.32 23.90
C ALA A 509 9.70 -8.55 23.36
N VAL A 510 8.71 -9.28 22.88
CA VAL A 510 7.42 -8.77 22.43
C VAL A 510 6.31 -9.35 23.29
N ASN A 511 5.54 -8.49 23.98
CA ASN A 511 4.45 -8.91 24.85
C ASN A 511 3.07 -8.55 24.29
N TYR A 512 2.98 -7.53 23.43
CA TYR A 512 1.74 -7.05 22.82
C TYR A 512 1.95 -6.92 21.31
N LEU A 513 1.21 -7.71 20.55
CA LEU A 513 1.40 -7.82 19.10
C LEU A 513 0.88 -6.60 18.33
N GLU A 514 1.63 -6.25 17.31
CA GLU A 514 1.23 -5.45 16.16
C GLU A 514 1.19 -6.38 14.93
N HIS A 515 2.16 -6.30 14.04
CA HIS A 515 2.25 -7.16 12.86
C HIS A 515 2.88 -8.52 13.20
N VAL A 516 2.40 -9.57 12.54
CA VAL A 516 3.01 -10.90 12.60
C VAL A 516 3.35 -11.35 11.19
N GLN A 517 4.56 -11.85 11.00
CA GLN A 517 5.00 -12.38 9.71
C GLN A 517 5.34 -13.86 9.85
N ALA A 518 4.83 -14.66 8.92
CA ALA A 518 5.28 -16.00 8.66
C ALA A 518 6.16 -15.97 7.40
N VAL A 519 7.47 -16.07 7.58
CA VAL A 519 8.45 -16.08 6.48
C VAL A 519 8.58 -17.51 6.00
N ILE A 520 8.07 -17.81 4.81
CA ILE A 520 7.85 -19.17 4.35
C ILE A 520 8.56 -19.43 3.02
N SER A 521 9.22 -20.60 2.95
CA SER A 521 9.69 -21.19 1.69
C SER A 521 8.90 -22.47 1.44
N VAL A 522 8.12 -22.50 0.36
CA VAL A 522 7.29 -23.64 -0.04
C VAL A 522 7.27 -23.77 -1.56
N ASN A 523 7.45 -24.98 -2.05
CA ASN A 523 7.31 -25.33 -3.46
C ASN A 523 6.08 -26.20 -3.66
N ALA A 524 5.46 -26.10 -4.83
CA ALA A 524 4.29 -26.90 -5.18
C ALA A 524 4.26 -27.24 -6.66
N THR A 525 3.61 -28.33 -7.03
CA THR A 525 3.33 -28.69 -8.42
C THR A 525 2.36 -27.69 -9.09
N ARG A 526 1.58 -26.97 -8.28
CA ARG A 526 0.80 -25.81 -8.70
C ARG A 526 0.67 -24.84 -7.51
N ARG A 527 1.40 -23.74 -7.56
CA ARG A 527 1.47 -22.76 -6.46
C ARG A 527 0.12 -22.14 -6.12
N GLY A 528 -0.71 -21.88 -7.13
CA GLY A 528 -2.02 -21.25 -6.96
C GLY A 528 -3.04 -22.07 -6.17
N ASP A 529 -2.85 -23.38 -6.04
CA ASP A 529 -3.75 -24.24 -5.27
C ASP A 529 -3.38 -24.33 -3.78
N LEU A 530 -2.26 -23.73 -3.36
CA LEU A 530 -1.84 -23.66 -1.95
C LEU A 530 -2.75 -22.73 -1.14
N GLU A 531 -3.05 -23.15 0.09
CA GLU A 531 -3.63 -22.33 1.15
C GLU A 531 -2.78 -22.42 2.42
N LEU A 532 -2.59 -21.29 3.08
CA LEU A 532 -1.84 -21.20 4.34
C LEU A 532 -2.69 -20.53 5.40
N PHE A 533 -2.73 -21.14 6.59
CA PHE A 533 -3.40 -20.59 7.77
C PHE A 533 -2.42 -20.51 8.93
N LEU A 534 -2.44 -19.37 9.61
CA LEU A 534 -1.65 -19.14 10.83
C LEU A 534 -2.60 -18.98 12.01
N THR A 535 -2.42 -19.79 13.06
CA THR A 535 -3.23 -19.68 14.28
C THR A 535 -2.36 -19.25 15.44
N SER A 536 -2.77 -18.17 16.12
CA SER A 536 -2.07 -17.64 17.30
C SER A 536 -2.31 -18.50 18.55
N PRO A 537 -1.48 -18.35 19.60
CA PRO A 537 -1.72 -19.01 20.89
C PRO A 537 -3.07 -18.65 21.54
N MET A 538 -3.64 -17.49 21.21
CA MET A 538 -4.96 -17.07 21.69
C MET A 538 -6.12 -17.58 20.82
N GLY A 539 -5.83 -18.41 19.82
CA GLY A 539 -6.83 -19.08 18.99
C GLY A 539 -7.30 -18.31 17.77
N THR A 540 -6.71 -17.16 17.45
CA THR A 540 -7.05 -16.40 16.25
C THR A 540 -6.45 -17.08 15.03
N ARG A 541 -7.31 -17.56 14.14
CA ARG A 541 -6.93 -18.20 12.88
C ARG A 541 -7.00 -17.22 11.74
N SER A 542 -5.88 -17.03 11.04
CA SER A 542 -5.73 -16.08 9.94
C SER A 542 -5.34 -16.81 8.67
N MET A 543 -6.10 -16.63 7.59
CA MET A 543 -5.72 -17.10 6.26
C MET A 543 -4.64 -16.16 5.71
N ILE A 544 -3.39 -16.61 5.69
CA ILE A 544 -2.28 -15.79 5.21
C ILE A 544 -1.98 -15.98 3.73
N LEU A 545 -2.54 -17.01 3.11
CA LEU A 545 -2.57 -17.21 1.66
C LEU A 545 -3.85 -17.94 1.28
N SER A 546 -4.62 -17.36 0.37
CA SER A 546 -5.78 -17.97 -0.27
C SER A 546 -5.42 -18.57 -1.62
N ARG A 547 -6.29 -19.47 -2.12
CA ARG A 547 -6.16 -20.03 -3.45
C ARG A 547 -6.20 -18.95 -4.53
N ARG A 548 -5.28 -19.02 -5.49
CA ARG A 548 -5.22 -18.15 -6.68
C ARG A 548 -5.35 -18.99 -7.94
N VAL A 549 -6.52 -19.00 -8.53
CA VAL A 549 -6.88 -19.92 -9.62
C VAL A 549 -6.06 -19.71 -10.90
N ASN A 550 -5.50 -18.53 -11.11
CA ASN A 550 -4.70 -18.19 -12.28
C ASN A 550 -3.21 -18.53 -12.11
N ASP A 551 -2.77 -18.87 -10.89
CA ASP A 551 -1.36 -19.14 -10.61
C ASP A 551 -1.00 -20.60 -10.93
N ASP A 552 -0.45 -20.79 -12.11
CA ASP A 552 0.01 -22.07 -12.63
C ASP A 552 1.51 -22.32 -12.43
N ASP A 553 2.16 -21.52 -11.57
CA ASP A 553 3.58 -21.70 -11.25
C ASP A 553 3.83 -23.07 -10.62
N HIS A 554 4.87 -23.75 -11.10
CA HIS A 554 5.31 -25.07 -10.65
C HIS A 554 6.82 -25.15 -10.42
N ARG A 555 7.54 -24.01 -10.47
CA ARG A 555 9.01 -23.93 -10.39
C ARG A 555 9.50 -23.08 -9.23
N ASP A 556 8.98 -21.86 -9.14
CA ASP A 556 9.55 -20.83 -8.25
C ASP A 556 9.00 -20.97 -6.82
N GLY A 557 7.72 -21.32 -6.68
CA GLY A 557 7.05 -21.39 -5.38
C GLY A 557 7.10 -20.07 -4.63
N PHE A 558 7.26 -20.16 -3.31
CA PHE A 558 7.59 -19.02 -2.45
C PHE A 558 8.96 -19.27 -1.81
N THR A 559 9.84 -18.27 -1.84
CA THR A 559 11.17 -18.32 -1.23
C THR A 559 11.31 -17.22 -0.20
N LYS A 560 11.32 -17.58 1.08
CA LYS A 560 11.38 -16.64 2.22
C LYS A 560 10.38 -15.49 2.06
N TRP A 561 9.17 -15.79 1.59
CA TRP A 561 8.14 -14.79 1.40
C TRP A 561 7.49 -14.45 2.76
N PRO A 562 7.45 -13.17 3.12
CA PRO A 562 6.95 -12.73 4.43
C PRO A 562 5.44 -12.51 4.39
N PHE A 563 4.66 -13.59 4.46
CA PHE A 563 3.21 -13.48 4.65
C PHE A 563 2.92 -12.74 5.95
N MET A 564 2.09 -11.70 5.90
CA MET A 564 1.84 -10.84 7.04
C MET A 564 0.37 -10.90 7.46
N THR A 565 0.10 -10.88 8.75
CA THR A 565 -1.24 -10.70 9.31
C THR A 565 -1.28 -9.57 10.32
N THR A 566 -2.37 -8.81 10.30
CA THR A 566 -2.74 -7.81 11.30
C THR A 566 -3.83 -8.32 12.25
N HIS A 567 -4.36 -9.51 12.02
CA HIS A 567 -5.54 -10.05 12.71
C HIS A 567 -5.30 -10.30 14.20
N THR A 568 -4.05 -10.53 14.59
CA THR A 568 -3.64 -10.81 15.98
C THR A 568 -3.23 -9.56 16.76
N TRP A 569 -3.58 -8.36 16.27
CA TRP A 569 -3.23 -7.09 16.89
C TRP A 569 -3.66 -7.01 18.35
N GLY A 570 -2.75 -6.63 19.23
CA GLY A 570 -2.98 -6.53 20.67
C GLY A 570 -2.91 -7.84 21.45
N GLU A 571 -2.82 -9.00 20.78
CA GLU A 571 -2.71 -10.30 21.42
C GLU A 571 -1.35 -10.51 22.10
N TYR A 572 -1.31 -11.54 22.96
CA TYR A 572 -0.08 -12.01 23.62
C TYR A 572 0.53 -13.13 22.80
N PRO A 573 1.80 -13.01 22.40
CA PRO A 573 2.40 -13.96 21.46
C PRO A 573 2.93 -15.25 22.10
N GLN A 574 3.06 -15.31 23.42
CA GLN A 574 3.66 -16.48 24.11
C GLN A 574 2.75 -17.70 24.00
N GLY A 575 3.32 -18.82 23.61
CA GLY A 575 2.61 -20.08 23.47
C GLY A 575 2.94 -20.81 22.17
N THR A 576 2.01 -21.60 21.68
CA THR A 576 2.17 -22.38 20.46
C THR A 576 1.44 -21.75 19.29
N TRP A 577 2.21 -21.40 18.26
CA TRP A 577 1.71 -20.97 16.95
C TRP A 577 1.58 -22.18 16.04
N LEU A 578 0.52 -22.21 15.24
CA LEU A 578 0.21 -23.27 14.31
C LEU A 578 0.23 -22.74 12.89
N LEU A 579 0.99 -23.39 12.00
CA LEU A 579 0.94 -23.19 10.56
C LEU A 579 0.31 -24.41 9.90
N GLU A 580 -0.82 -24.20 9.25
CA GLU A 580 -1.48 -25.20 8.43
C GLU A 580 -1.16 -24.92 6.95
N VAL A 581 -0.70 -25.94 6.24
CA VAL A 581 -0.43 -25.89 4.80
C VAL A 581 -1.31 -26.94 4.13
N SER A 582 -2.10 -26.52 3.16
CA SER A 582 -3.05 -27.38 2.44
C SER A 582 -3.15 -26.99 0.97
N PHE A 583 -3.76 -27.87 0.17
CA PHE A 583 -4.19 -27.59 -1.19
C PHE A 583 -5.72 -27.48 -1.23
N ASN A 584 -6.23 -26.45 -1.84
CA ASN A 584 -7.66 -26.28 -2.11
C ASN A 584 -7.95 -26.65 -3.58
N THR A 585 -7.98 -27.95 -3.87
CA THR A 585 -8.22 -28.47 -5.23
C THR A 585 -8.67 -29.91 -5.20
N GLN A 586 -9.39 -30.34 -6.24
CA GLN A 586 -9.75 -31.73 -6.50
C GLN A 586 -8.68 -32.48 -7.32
N THR A 587 -7.74 -31.76 -7.90
CA THR A 587 -6.65 -32.31 -8.72
C THR A 587 -5.51 -32.77 -7.82
N PRO A 588 -4.87 -33.93 -8.09
CA PRO A 588 -3.69 -34.34 -7.34
C PRO A 588 -2.56 -33.30 -7.45
N GLN A 589 -2.13 -32.77 -6.29
CA GLN A 589 -1.01 -31.85 -6.17
C GLN A 589 -0.06 -32.32 -5.08
N HIS A 590 1.21 -31.96 -5.23
CA HIS A 590 2.27 -32.18 -4.27
C HIS A 590 2.99 -30.87 -3.97
N GLY A 591 3.40 -30.70 -2.73
CA GLY A 591 4.18 -29.57 -2.30
C GLY A 591 5.12 -29.94 -1.16
N TRP A 592 6.09 -29.07 -0.91
CA TRP A 592 7.12 -29.25 0.12
C TRP A 592 7.31 -27.93 0.86
N LEU A 593 6.88 -27.92 2.12
CA LEU A 593 7.24 -26.84 3.05
C LEU A 593 8.69 -27.06 3.47
N ARG A 594 9.57 -26.11 3.16
CA ARG A 594 11.01 -26.21 3.41
C ARG A 594 11.45 -25.40 4.62
N GLU A 595 10.80 -24.28 4.86
CA GLU A 595 11.19 -23.35 5.90
C GLU A 595 9.98 -22.54 6.35
N TRP A 596 9.88 -22.34 7.66
CA TRP A 596 8.99 -21.37 8.27
C TRP A 596 9.70 -20.67 9.43
N THR A 597 9.81 -19.36 9.38
CA THR A 597 10.29 -18.52 10.46
C THR A 597 9.17 -17.60 10.92
N LEU A 598 8.91 -17.58 12.22
CA LEU A 598 7.89 -16.74 12.84
C LEU A 598 8.55 -15.44 13.34
N MET A 599 8.12 -14.30 12.78
CA MET A 599 8.56 -12.97 13.17
C MET A 599 7.43 -12.23 13.88
N LEU A 600 7.69 -11.79 15.10
CA LEU A 600 6.75 -11.04 15.94
C LEU A 600 7.18 -9.59 16.02
N HIS A 601 6.25 -8.66 15.87
CA HIS A 601 6.45 -7.23 16.02
C HIS A 601 5.45 -6.67 17.02
N GLY A 602 5.88 -5.74 17.86
CA GLY A 602 5.00 -5.14 18.85
C GLY A 602 5.76 -4.42 19.95
N THR A 603 5.18 -4.39 21.15
CA THR A 603 5.69 -3.66 22.30
C THR A 603 5.98 -4.60 23.47
N LYS A 604 6.90 -4.20 24.37
CA LYS A 604 7.11 -4.87 25.66
C LYS A 604 6.06 -4.43 26.65
N GLU A 605 5.88 -3.11 26.77
CA GLU A 605 4.92 -2.49 27.68
C GLU A 605 3.52 -2.45 27.05
N PRO A 606 2.47 -2.50 27.89
CA PRO A 606 1.11 -2.40 27.38
C PRO A 606 0.90 -1.07 26.65
N PRO A 607 0.41 -1.08 25.40
CA PRO A 607 0.02 0.14 24.72
C PRO A 607 -1.23 0.74 25.39
N TYR A 608 -1.48 2.01 25.12
CA TYR A 608 -2.66 2.76 25.56
C TYR A 608 -2.69 3.11 27.06
N THR A 609 -1.60 2.92 27.78
CA THR A 609 -1.47 3.34 29.18
C THR A 609 -1.68 4.86 29.29
N GLY A 610 -2.58 5.26 30.20
CA GLY A 610 -2.90 6.66 30.41
C GLY A 610 -3.86 7.27 29.39
N LEU A 611 -4.41 6.48 28.44
CA LEU A 611 -5.55 6.85 27.63
C LEU A 611 -6.84 6.49 28.36
N SER A 612 -7.77 7.46 28.43
CA SER A 612 -9.12 7.25 28.98
C SER A 612 -10.08 6.91 27.83
N ALA A 613 -10.79 5.80 27.99
CA ALA A 613 -11.89 5.44 27.10
C ALA A 613 -13.21 5.99 27.69
N ALA A 614 -13.80 6.96 27.02
CA ALA A 614 -15.07 7.55 27.45
C ALA A 614 -16.25 6.59 27.24
N ASP A 615 -16.18 5.76 26.18
CA ASP A 615 -17.17 4.72 25.88
C ASP A 615 -16.62 3.35 26.31
N PRO A 616 -17.28 2.65 27.25
CA PRO A 616 -16.85 1.32 27.70
C PRO A 616 -16.97 0.24 26.61
N HIS A 617 -17.72 0.49 25.54
CA HIS A 617 -17.87 -0.40 24.39
C HIS A 617 -16.93 -0.08 23.24
N SER A 618 -16.08 0.95 23.39
CA SER A 618 -15.07 1.27 22.38
C SER A 618 -13.99 0.17 22.31
N LYS A 619 -13.41 -0.03 21.14
CA LYS A 619 -12.27 -0.96 20.97
C LYS A 619 -11.14 -0.66 21.95
N LEU A 620 -10.86 0.62 22.20
CA LEU A 620 -9.86 1.04 23.20
C LEU A 620 -10.19 0.49 24.59
N ALA A 621 -11.45 0.62 25.04
CA ALA A 621 -11.86 0.10 26.35
C ALA A 621 -11.75 -1.43 26.42
N ILE A 622 -12.19 -2.12 25.36
CA ILE A 622 -12.17 -3.59 25.26
C ILE A 622 -10.73 -4.11 25.37
N VAL A 623 -9.81 -3.59 24.57
CA VAL A 623 -8.40 -4.03 24.58
C VAL A 623 -7.72 -3.71 25.91
N LYS A 624 -7.94 -2.52 26.47
CA LYS A 624 -7.40 -2.16 27.78
C LYS A 624 -7.84 -3.13 28.86
N LYS A 625 -9.11 -3.46 28.90
CA LYS A 625 -9.66 -4.43 29.85
C LYS A 625 -9.01 -5.81 29.69
N ALA A 626 -8.85 -6.31 28.46
CA ALA A 626 -8.16 -7.58 28.21
C ALA A 626 -6.70 -7.56 28.68
N HIS A 627 -5.98 -6.45 28.48
CA HIS A 627 -4.61 -6.29 28.96
C HIS A 627 -4.52 -6.22 30.49
N GLU A 628 -5.45 -5.53 31.16
CA GLU A 628 -5.51 -5.44 32.64
C GLU A 628 -5.83 -6.81 33.27
N GLU A 629 -6.78 -7.55 32.71
CA GLU A 629 -7.15 -8.89 33.18
C GLU A 629 -5.97 -9.87 33.12
N ARG A 630 -5.14 -9.79 32.07
CA ARG A 630 -3.92 -10.61 31.99
C ARG A 630 -2.89 -10.24 33.04
N LEU A 631 -2.63 -8.94 33.25
CA LEU A 631 -1.68 -8.48 34.26
C LEU A 631 -2.08 -8.90 35.67
N SER A 632 -3.39 -9.00 35.94
CA SER A 632 -3.91 -9.46 37.23
C SER A 632 -3.86 -10.99 37.40
N ALA A 633 -3.70 -11.75 36.31
CA ALA A 633 -3.64 -13.21 36.33
C ALA A 633 -2.19 -13.77 36.44
N ILE A 634 -1.18 -12.90 36.29
CA ILE A 634 0.25 -13.19 36.48
C ILE A 634 0.67 -12.79 37.89
#